data_3d4c9b693560c5657f729b5c0ae67601
#
_entry.id   3d4c9b693560c5657f729b5c0ae67601
#
_cell.length_a   1.000
_cell.length_b   1.000
_cell.length_c   1.000
_cell.angle_alpha   90.00
_cell.angle_beta   90.00
_cell.angle_gamma   90.00
#
_symmetry.space_group_name_H-M   'P 1'
#
loop_
_entity.id
_entity.type
_entity.pdbx_description
1 polymer ?
#
loop_
_entity_poly.entity_id
_entity_poly.type
_entity_poly.pdbx_seq_one_letter_code
_entity_poly.pdbx_strand_id
1 'polypeptide(L)'
;MDQRRIQTETQQILEDVLDKASLQEGALFVLGLSSSEVLGGHIGKDSSQEIGELIVKTMLELLTAKGIHLAVQGCEHVNRALVVEREVAIKFQLEIVSVLPTLHAGGSGQLAAFRYMNDPVEVEFIRADAGLDIGDTAIGMHIKHVQVPIRPVLREIGHAHVTALASRPKLIGGARSQYPIDHIRKI
;
A
#
# COMPACT_ATOMS: atom_id res chain seq x y z
N MET A 1 -20.14 12.22 2.13
CA MET A 1 -18.87 12.69 1.53
C MET A 1 -18.90 12.42 0.04
N ASP A 2 -18.32 13.28 -0.79
CA ASP A 2 -18.33 13.10 -2.25
C ASP A 2 -17.34 12.01 -2.68
N GLN A 3 -17.84 10.88 -3.15
CA GLN A 3 -17.05 9.74 -3.61
C GLN A 3 -16.16 10.11 -4.80
N ARG A 4 -16.61 11.01 -5.69
CA ARG A 4 -15.79 11.49 -6.82
C ARG A 4 -14.56 12.24 -6.35
N ARG A 5 -14.69 13.03 -5.29
CA ARG A 5 -13.57 13.74 -4.67
C ARG A 5 -12.55 12.75 -4.13
N ILE A 6 -12.99 11.74 -3.35
CA ILE A 6 -12.10 10.71 -2.79
C ILE A 6 -11.36 9.96 -3.91
N GLN A 7 -12.07 9.58 -4.97
CA GLN A 7 -11.46 8.90 -6.12
C GLN A 7 -10.39 9.77 -6.78
N THR A 8 -10.69 11.04 -7.03
CA THR A 8 -9.74 11.98 -7.64
C THR A 8 -8.51 12.22 -6.76
N GLU A 9 -8.70 12.41 -5.45
CA GLU A 9 -7.59 12.58 -4.50
C GLU A 9 -6.70 11.31 -4.45
N THR A 10 -7.32 10.12 -4.42
CA THR A 10 -6.60 8.83 -4.46
C THR A 10 -5.78 8.69 -5.72
N GLN A 11 -6.35 9.01 -6.88
CA GLN A 11 -5.67 8.94 -8.16
C GLN A 11 -4.49 9.91 -8.22
N GLN A 12 -4.70 11.17 -7.88
CA GLN A 12 -3.64 12.20 -7.92
C GLN A 12 -2.47 11.86 -6.99
N ILE A 13 -2.77 11.40 -5.77
CA ILE A 13 -1.74 11.01 -4.82
C ILE A 13 -0.96 9.79 -5.33
N LEU A 14 -1.66 8.77 -5.81
CA LEU A 14 -1.00 7.55 -6.27
C LEU A 14 -0.12 7.81 -7.48
N GLU A 15 -0.59 8.55 -8.48
CA GLU A 15 0.19 8.92 -9.66
C GLU A 15 1.46 9.69 -9.29
N ASP A 16 1.34 10.68 -8.40
CA ASP A 16 2.48 11.46 -7.90
C ASP A 16 3.49 10.61 -7.11
N VAL A 17 2.99 9.69 -6.27
CA VAL A 17 3.85 8.77 -5.50
C VAL A 17 4.58 7.80 -6.42
N LEU A 18 3.90 7.23 -7.41
CA LEU A 18 4.51 6.31 -8.38
C LEU A 18 5.60 6.98 -9.21
N ASP A 19 5.37 8.22 -9.61
CA ASP A 19 6.36 9.03 -10.34
C ASP A 19 7.63 9.27 -9.49
N LYS A 20 7.45 9.67 -8.23
CA LYS A 20 8.54 9.92 -7.29
C LYS A 20 9.27 8.66 -6.85
N ALA A 21 8.56 7.55 -6.65
CA ALA A 21 9.15 6.27 -6.26
C ALA A 21 9.91 5.58 -7.39
N SER A 22 9.69 5.97 -8.64
CA SER A 22 10.35 5.41 -9.83
C SER A 22 10.31 3.88 -9.89
N LEU A 23 9.15 3.28 -9.55
CA LEU A 23 8.99 1.83 -9.49
C LEU A 23 9.13 1.21 -10.88
N GLN A 24 9.70 0.01 -10.90
CA GLN A 24 9.79 -0.80 -12.11
C GLN A 24 8.59 -1.74 -12.21
N GLU A 25 8.28 -2.20 -13.42
CA GLU A 25 7.32 -3.28 -13.63
C GLU A 25 7.66 -4.50 -12.75
N GLY A 26 6.64 -5.10 -12.16
CA GLY A 26 6.78 -6.20 -11.24
C GLY A 26 7.16 -5.82 -9.81
N ALA A 27 7.26 -4.53 -9.48
CA ALA A 27 7.43 -4.05 -8.11
C ALA A 27 6.21 -4.36 -7.23
N LEU A 28 6.40 -4.39 -5.93
CA LEU A 28 5.34 -4.60 -4.94
C LEU A 28 5.04 -3.29 -4.20
N PHE A 29 3.77 -2.88 -4.22
CA PHE A 29 3.24 -1.69 -3.55
C PHE A 29 2.31 -2.09 -2.41
N VAL A 30 2.45 -1.50 -1.22
CA VAL A 30 1.57 -1.78 -0.08
C VAL A 30 0.61 -0.62 0.19
N LEU A 31 -0.64 -0.96 0.44
CA LEU A 31 -1.68 -0.06 0.92
C LEU A 31 -2.04 -0.39 2.37
N GLY A 32 -1.99 0.61 3.25
CA GLY A 32 -2.71 0.63 4.51
C GLY A 32 -3.89 1.59 4.41
N LEU A 33 -5.06 1.19 4.89
CA LEU A 33 -6.28 1.98 4.73
C LEU A 33 -7.17 1.94 5.96
N SER A 34 -7.48 3.13 6.48
CA SER A 34 -8.58 3.36 7.42
C SER A 34 -9.72 4.13 6.74
N SER A 35 -10.76 3.43 6.32
CA SER A 35 -11.96 4.09 5.74
C SER A 35 -12.71 4.94 6.75
N SER A 36 -12.60 4.65 8.05
CA SER A 36 -13.16 5.49 9.12
C SER A 36 -12.52 6.87 9.14
N GLU A 37 -11.18 6.94 9.08
CA GLU A 37 -10.44 8.20 9.03
C GLU A 37 -10.77 9.00 7.75
N VAL A 38 -10.92 8.34 6.60
CA VAL A 38 -11.35 8.98 5.35
C VAL A 38 -12.67 9.71 5.52
N LEU A 39 -13.60 9.13 6.28
CA LEU A 39 -14.90 9.72 6.59
C LEU A 39 -14.90 10.75 7.73
N GLY A 40 -13.76 10.95 8.40
CA GLY A 40 -13.60 11.86 9.53
C GLY A 40 -13.97 11.24 10.88
N GLY A 41 -14.09 9.92 10.95
CA GLY A 41 -14.25 9.15 12.19
C GLY A 41 -12.90 8.72 12.77
N HIS A 42 -12.94 7.86 13.77
CA HIS A 42 -11.73 7.27 14.36
C HIS A 42 -11.45 5.89 13.77
N ILE A 43 -10.19 5.56 13.60
CA ILE A 43 -9.71 4.28 13.05
C ILE A 43 -10.45 3.09 13.68
N GLY A 44 -10.99 2.20 12.84
CA GLY A 44 -11.64 0.96 13.23
C GLY A 44 -13.05 1.08 13.83
N LYS A 45 -13.63 2.29 13.99
CA LYS A 45 -14.96 2.47 14.61
C LYS A 45 -16.11 2.52 13.62
N ASP A 46 -15.92 3.17 12.48
CA ASP A 46 -16.98 3.41 11.48
C ASP A 46 -16.50 2.99 10.07
N SER A 47 -16.03 1.75 9.95
CA SER A 47 -15.50 1.22 8.69
C SER A 47 -16.56 1.24 7.59
N SER A 48 -16.24 1.86 6.45
CA SER A 48 -17.10 1.93 5.27
C SER A 48 -16.59 0.99 4.17
N GLN A 49 -17.42 0.01 3.83
CA GLN A 49 -17.12 -0.91 2.72
C GLN A 49 -17.04 -0.16 1.39
N GLU A 50 -17.95 0.79 1.14
CA GLU A 50 -18.00 1.57 -0.11
C GLU A 50 -16.72 2.38 -0.34
N ILE A 51 -16.17 3.00 0.71
CA ILE A 51 -14.92 3.75 0.65
C ILE A 51 -13.74 2.81 0.41
N GLY A 52 -13.72 1.67 1.11
CA GLY A 52 -12.71 0.63 0.88
C GLY A 52 -12.69 0.14 -0.56
N GLU A 53 -13.86 -0.17 -1.12
CA GLU A 53 -14.00 -0.61 -2.51
C GLU A 53 -13.57 0.47 -3.51
N LEU A 54 -13.98 1.72 -3.30
CA LEU A 54 -13.62 2.84 -4.17
C LEU A 54 -12.10 3.03 -4.25
N ILE A 55 -11.43 3.11 -3.10
CA ILE A 55 -9.99 3.35 -3.03
C ILE A 55 -9.21 2.15 -3.61
N VAL A 56 -9.56 0.93 -3.19
CA VAL A 56 -8.85 -0.27 -3.65
C VAL A 56 -9.01 -0.48 -5.15
N LYS A 57 -10.21 -0.29 -5.71
CA LYS A 57 -10.43 -0.38 -7.17
C LYS A 57 -9.59 0.64 -7.93
N THR A 58 -9.62 1.91 -7.50
CA THR A 58 -8.84 2.97 -8.13
C THR A 58 -7.35 2.63 -8.13
N MET A 59 -6.84 2.11 -7.01
CA MET A 59 -5.43 1.71 -6.91
C MET A 59 -5.11 0.49 -7.75
N LEU A 60 -5.96 -0.54 -7.75
CA LEU A 60 -5.77 -1.75 -8.58
C LEU A 60 -5.69 -1.39 -10.07
N GLU A 61 -6.60 -0.55 -10.57
CA GLU A 61 -6.61 -0.12 -11.97
C GLU A 61 -5.31 0.58 -12.37
N LEU A 62 -4.86 1.54 -11.56
CA LEU A 62 -3.64 2.32 -11.85
C LEU A 62 -2.36 1.51 -11.73
N LEU A 63 -2.26 0.65 -10.70
CA LEU A 63 -1.07 -0.18 -10.46
C LEU A 63 -0.96 -1.28 -11.52
N THR A 64 -2.07 -1.97 -11.82
CA THR A 64 -2.10 -3.01 -12.85
C THR A 64 -1.72 -2.47 -14.23
N ALA A 65 -2.19 -1.26 -14.58
CA ALA A 65 -1.82 -0.60 -15.85
C ALA A 65 -0.32 -0.33 -15.97
N LYS A 66 0.41 -0.29 -14.85
CA LYS A 66 1.87 -0.11 -14.79
C LYS A 66 2.64 -1.40 -14.48
N GLY A 67 1.96 -2.54 -14.43
CA GLY A 67 2.57 -3.83 -14.08
C GLY A 67 3.08 -3.90 -12.62
N ILE A 68 2.50 -3.11 -11.71
CA ILE A 68 2.88 -3.06 -10.29
C ILE A 68 1.86 -3.86 -9.48
N HIS A 69 2.35 -4.73 -8.59
CA HIS A 69 1.52 -5.56 -7.74
C HIS A 69 1.07 -4.80 -6.48
N LEU A 70 -0.18 -4.99 -6.07
CA LEU A 70 -0.74 -4.42 -4.85
C LEU A 70 -0.78 -5.47 -3.72
N ALA A 71 -0.36 -5.05 -2.52
CA ALA A 71 -0.64 -5.75 -1.27
C ALA A 71 -1.47 -4.83 -0.37
N VAL A 72 -2.51 -5.35 0.28
CA VAL A 72 -3.36 -4.56 1.18
C VAL A 72 -3.24 -5.06 2.61
N GLN A 73 -2.74 -4.19 3.49
CA GLN A 73 -2.52 -4.49 4.91
C GLN A 73 -3.84 -4.60 5.67
N GLY A 74 -3.95 -5.61 6.53
CA GLY A 74 -5.00 -5.75 7.53
C GLY A 74 -4.67 -5.07 8.86
N CYS A 75 -5.69 -4.99 9.72
CA CYS A 75 -5.53 -4.46 11.07
C CYS A 75 -4.81 -5.47 11.99
N GLU A 76 -4.55 -5.05 13.24
CA GLU A 76 -3.93 -5.90 14.27
C GLU A 76 -4.73 -7.18 14.60
N HIS A 77 -6.04 -7.19 14.38
CA HIS A 77 -6.89 -8.35 14.61
C HIS A 77 -6.59 -9.54 13.68
N VAL A 78 -5.96 -9.28 12.54
CA VAL A 78 -5.42 -10.29 11.63
C VAL A 78 -3.87 -10.26 11.62
N ASN A 79 -3.26 -9.81 12.72
CA ASN A 79 -1.80 -9.72 12.88
C ASN A 79 -1.08 -8.97 11.76
N ARG A 80 -1.73 -7.97 11.14
CA ARG A 80 -1.19 -7.22 10.00
C ARG A 80 -0.88 -8.08 8.76
N ALA A 81 -1.50 -9.26 8.63
CA ALA A 81 -1.47 -10.05 7.41
C ALA A 81 -1.97 -9.22 6.21
N LEU A 82 -1.55 -9.59 5.02
CA LEU A 82 -1.79 -8.79 3.81
C LEU A 82 -2.46 -9.63 2.73
N VAL A 83 -3.46 -9.05 2.08
CA VAL A 83 -4.06 -9.62 0.86
C VAL A 83 -3.17 -9.29 -0.34
N VAL A 84 -2.82 -10.33 -1.09
CA VAL A 84 -2.13 -10.26 -2.40
C VAL A 84 -2.77 -11.26 -3.36
N GLU A 85 -2.49 -11.14 -4.64
CA GLU A 85 -2.81 -12.21 -5.59
C GLU A 85 -1.87 -13.41 -5.40
N ARG A 86 -2.38 -14.64 -5.59
CA ARG A 86 -1.58 -15.87 -5.41
C ARG A 86 -0.31 -15.88 -6.24
N GLU A 87 -0.35 -15.37 -7.48
CA GLU A 87 0.84 -15.26 -8.31
C GLU A 87 1.93 -14.39 -7.68
N VAL A 88 1.53 -13.33 -6.96
CA VAL A 88 2.44 -12.47 -6.19
C VAL A 88 3.06 -13.24 -5.03
N ALA A 89 2.24 -14.01 -4.30
CA ALA A 89 2.74 -14.86 -3.22
C ALA A 89 3.78 -15.88 -3.75
N ILE A 90 3.51 -16.52 -4.88
CA ILE A 90 4.43 -17.46 -5.52
C ILE A 90 5.71 -16.73 -5.99
N LYS A 91 5.56 -15.60 -6.71
CA LYS A 91 6.68 -14.83 -7.26
C LYS A 91 7.66 -14.35 -6.19
N PHE A 92 7.14 -13.87 -5.06
CA PHE A 92 7.94 -13.34 -3.96
C PHE A 92 8.23 -14.38 -2.85
N GLN A 93 7.80 -15.64 -3.02
CA GLN A 93 7.97 -16.72 -2.06
C GLN A 93 7.43 -16.37 -0.67
N LEU A 94 6.20 -15.80 -0.63
CA LEU A 94 5.53 -15.38 0.59
C LEU A 94 4.81 -16.56 1.24
N GLU A 95 4.77 -16.59 2.58
CA GLU A 95 4.04 -17.58 3.33
C GLU A 95 2.53 -17.26 3.33
N ILE A 96 1.74 -18.15 2.72
CA ILE A 96 0.28 -18.03 2.69
C ILE A 96 -0.29 -18.49 4.02
N VAL A 97 -1.16 -17.69 4.61
CA VAL A 97 -1.83 -17.97 5.90
C VAL A 97 -3.34 -18.16 5.73
N SER A 98 -3.94 -18.87 6.67
CA SER A 98 -5.37 -19.24 6.63
C SER A 98 -6.23 -18.27 7.43
N VAL A 99 -6.33 -17.01 6.95
CA VAL A 99 -7.24 -16.01 7.52
C VAL A 99 -8.10 -15.42 6.39
N LEU A 100 -9.34 -15.06 6.71
CA LEU A 100 -10.23 -14.37 5.78
C LEU A 100 -10.58 -13.00 6.37
N PRO A 101 -10.43 -11.93 5.58
CA PRO A 101 -10.75 -10.59 6.06
C PRO A 101 -12.26 -10.40 6.20
N THR A 102 -12.64 -9.64 7.22
CA THR A 102 -13.99 -9.13 7.42
C THR A 102 -13.94 -7.62 7.63
N LEU A 103 -15.09 -6.95 7.60
CA LEU A 103 -15.15 -5.51 7.82
C LEU A 103 -14.57 -5.09 9.19
N HIS A 104 -14.71 -5.97 10.20
CA HIS A 104 -14.27 -5.72 11.58
C HIS A 104 -12.95 -6.42 11.95
N ALA A 105 -12.40 -7.24 11.05
CA ALA A 105 -11.09 -7.89 11.23
C ALA A 105 -10.38 -7.96 9.86
N GLY A 106 -9.36 -7.15 9.68
CA GLY A 106 -8.73 -6.85 8.39
C GLY A 106 -9.14 -5.47 7.86
N GLY A 107 -10.43 -5.15 7.91
CA GLY A 107 -10.98 -3.86 7.53
C GLY A 107 -11.48 -3.79 6.09
N SER A 108 -12.05 -2.65 5.73
CA SER A 108 -12.70 -2.45 4.43
C SER A 108 -11.75 -2.56 3.23
N GLY A 109 -10.48 -2.17 3.41
CA GLY A 109 -9.44 -2.26 2.37
C GLY A 109 -9.12 -3.72 2.03
N GLN A 110 -8.86 -4.57 3.04
CA GLN A 110 -8.62 -6.00 2.81
C GLN A 110 -9.85 -6.71 2.23
N LEU A 111 -11.04 -6.41 2.76
CA LEU A 111 -12.27 -6.98 2.23
C LEU A 111 -12.49 -6.63 0.76
N ALA A 112 -12.20 -5.38 0.37
CA ALA A 112 -12.24 -4.94 -1.02
C ALA A 112 -11.19 -5.65 -1.88
N ALA A 113 -9.94 -5.74 -1.41
CA ALA A 113 -8.87 -6.43 -2.11
C ALA A 113 -9.25 -7.91 -2.35
N PHE A 114 -9.74 -8.58 -1.34
CA PHE A 114 -10.18 -9.98 -1.44
C PHE A 114 -11.33 -10.19 -2.44
N ARG A 115 -12.17 -9.16 -2.64
CA ARG A 115 -13.28 -9.20 -3.60
C ARG A 115 -12.86 -8.91 -5.04
N TYR A 116 -11.89 -8.02 -5.26
CA TYR A 116 -11.58 -7.45 -6.57
C TYR A 116 -10.25 -7.92 -7.17
N MET A 117 -9.36 -8.50 -6.38
CA MET A 117 -8.17 -9.19 -6.89
C MET A 117 -8.55 -10.53 -7.54
N ASN A 118 -7.75 -10.96 -8.50
CA ASN A 118 -7.87 -12.29 -9.11
C ASN A 118 -7.12 -13.30 -8.24
N ASP A 119 -7.80 -14.35 -7.75
CA ASP A 119 -7.25 -15.36 -6.84
C ASP A 119 -6.52 -14.78 -5.60
N PRO A 120 -7.23 -14.03 -4.72
CA PRO A 120 -6.66 -13.40 -3.55
C PRO A 120 -6.27 -14.44 -2.48
N VAL A 121 -5.14 -14.19 -1.83
CA VAL A 121 -4.66 -14.95 -0.66
C VAL A 121 -4.16 -13.99 0.41
N GLU A 122 -4.21 -14.44 1.67
CA GLU A 122 -3.53 -13.75 2.77
C GLU A 122 -2.12 -14.27 2.92
N VAL A 123 -1.17 -13.35 3.16
CA VAL A 123 0.21 -13.67 3.48
C VAL A 123 0.62 -13.03 4.79
N GLU A 124 1.52 -13.69 5.53
CA GLU A 124 1.93 -13.19 6.85
C GLU A 124 2.75 -11.92 6.76
N PHE A 125 3.66 -11.83 5.78
CA PHE A 125 4.67 -10.79 5.71
C PHE A 125 5.07 -10.48 4.27
N ILE A 126 5.42 -9.22 3.99
CA ILE A 126 5.95 -8.78 2.69
C ILE A 126 7.17 -7.84 2.86
N ARG A 127 7.85 -7.57 1.74
CA ARG A 127 8.86 -6.52 1.62
C ARG A 127 8.57 -5.70 0.36
N ALA A 128 7.72 -4.68 0.51
CA ALA A 128 7.28 -3.81 -0.57
C ALA A 128 8.35 -2.79 -0.98
N ASP A 129 8.33 -2.40 -2.25
CA ASP A 129 9.22 -1.38 -2.81
C ASP A 129 8.77 0.03 -2.44
N ALA A 130 7.45 0.24 -2.36
CA ALA A 130 6.83 1.49 -1.92
C ALA A 130 5.46 1.21 -1.31
N GLY A 131 4.82 2.23 -0.76
CA GLY A 131 3.49 2.11 -0.19
C GLY A 131 2.84 3.44 0.14
N LEU A 132 1.52 3.36 0.33
CA LEU A 132 0.66 4.45 0.74
C LEU A 132 -0.10 4.06 2.00
N ASP A 133 0.00 4.89 3.02
CA ASP A 133 -0.73 4.78 4.27
C ASP A 133 -1.81 5.86 4.31
N ILE A 134 -3.06 5.46 4.36
CA ILE A 134 -4.24 6.33 4.40
C ILE A 134 -4.89 6.17 5.78
N GLY A 135 -4.67 7.14 6.68
CA GLY A 135 -5.21 7.14 8.02
C GLY A 135 -4.31 6.48 9.07
N ASP A 136 -3.01 6.68 8.95
CA ASP A 136 -1.98 6.33 9.95
C ASP A 136 -2.02 4.86 10.44
N THR A 137 -2.21 3.94 9.51
CA THR A 137 -2.31 2.50 9.76
C THR A 137 -0.97 1.81 10.01
N ALA A 138 0.15 2.53 9.84
CA ALA A 138 1.51 2.08 10.08
C ALA A 138 2.02 0.97 9.13
N ILE A 139 2.19 1.29 7.84
CA ILE A 139 2.72 0.37 6.83
C ILE A 139 4.25 0.22 6.83
N GLY A 140 4.97 1.00 7.63
CA GLY A 140 6.42 1.05 7.60
C GLY A 140 7.11 -0.30 7.80
N MET A 141 6.50 -1.21 8.55
CA MET A 141 7.00 -2.58 8.77
C MET A 141 7.09 -3.40 7.47
N HIS A 142 6.32 -3.04 6.46
CA HIS A 142 6.25 -3.77 5.19
C HIS A 142 7.17 -3.22 4.10
N ILE A 143 7.81 -2.07 4.32
CA ILE A 143 8.69 -1.44 3.32
C ILE A 143 10.12 -2.00 3.44
N LYS A 144 10.73 -2.30 2.30
CA LYS A 144 12.15 -2.71 2.22
C LYS A 144 13.07 -1.67 2.86
N HIS A 145 14.10 -2.15 3.51
CA HIS A 145 15.21 -1.31 3.96
C HIS A 145 16.05 -0.81 2.74
N VAL A 146 16.38 0.45 2.62
CA VAL A 146 16.17 1.56 3.55
C VAL A 146 14.88 2.28 3.17
N GLN A 147 13.93 2.36 4.12
CA GLN A 147 12.70 3.12 3.95
C GLN A 147 13.00 4.62 3.88
N VAL A 148 12.39 5.32 2.94
CA VAL A 148 12.46 6.78 2.80
C VAL A 148 11.06 7.36 2.61
N PRO A 149 10.77 8.53 3.19
CA PRO A 149 9.48 9.20 3.01
C PRO A 149 9.40 9.84 1.63
N ILE A 150 8.24 9.71 0.99
CA ILE A 150 7.81 10.51 -0.16
C ILE A 150 6.82 11.55 0.33
N ARG A 151 6.90 12.76 -0.21
CA ARG A 151 5.92 13.81 0.06
C ARG A 151 4.91 13.85 -1.08
N PRO A 152 3.69 13.33 -0.89
CA PRO A 152 2.68 13.32 -1.93
C PRO A 152 2.16 14.74 -2.21
N VAL A 153 1.56 14.92 -3.39
CA VAL A 153 0.98 16.20 -3.84
C VAL A 153 -0.14 16.70 -2.94
N LEU A 154 -0.91 15.79 -2.35
CA LEU A 154 -1.90 16.07 -1.32
C LEU A 154 -1.53 15.28 -0.06
N ARG A 155 -1.92 15.80 1.11
CA ARG A 155 -1.62 15.18 2.41
C ARG A 155 -2.79 14.45 3.03
N GLU A 156 -3.94 14.48 2.37
CA GLU A 156 -5.18 13.89 2.86
C GLU A 156 -5.97 13.29 1.71
N ILE A 157 -6.71 12.21 2.01
CA ILE A 157 -7.79 11.67 1.20
C ILE A 157 -9.05 11.73 2.06
N GLY A 158 -10.03 12.53 1.64
CA GLY A 158 -11.15 12.87 2.51
C GLY A 158 -10.66 13.65 3.73
N HIS A 159 -10.70 13.04 4.91
CA HIS A 159 -10.16 13.55 6.17
C HIS A 159 -8.94 12.75 6.67
N ALA A 160 -8.62 11.64 6.02
CA ALA A 160 -7.50 10.80 6.44
C ALA A 160 -6.16 11.41 6.05
N HIS A 161 -5.25 11.52 7.00
CA HIS A 161 -3.86 11.85 6.75
C HIS A 161 -3.20 10.79 5.85
N VAL A 162 -2.31 11.21 4.95
CA VAL A 162 -1.61 10.34 4.01
C VAL A 162 -0.11 10.39 4.22
N THR A 163 0.48 9.22 4.43
CA THR A 163 1.93 9.00 4.42
C THR A 163 2.32 8.13 3.24
N ALA A 164 3.32 8.54 2.47
CA ALA A 164 3.87 7.75 1.38
C ALA A 164 5.34 7.41 1.63
N LEU A 165 5.70 6.17 1.35
CA LEU A 165 7.01 5.59 1.62
C LEU A 165 7.55 4.87 0.38
N ALA A 166 8.87 4.91 0.19
CA ALA A 166 9.57 4.07 -0.78
C ALA A 166 10.82 3.46 -0.15
N SER A 167 11.44 2.53 -0.84
CA SER A 167 12.74 1.99 -0.48
C SER A 167 13.82 2.53 -1.40
N ARG A 168 15.03 2.70 -0.90
CA ARG A 168 16.23 2.95 -1.72
C ARG A 168 17.28 1.87 -1.49
N PRO A 169 18.22 1.67 -2.43
CA PRO A 169 19.33 0.76 -2.23
C PRO A 169 20.13 1.09 -0.97
N LYS A 170 20.57 0.06 -0.28
CA LYS A 170 21.43 0.18 0.89
C LYS A 170 22.83 0.62 0.45
N LEU A 171 23.41 1.58 1.15
CA LEU A 171 24.82 1.96 1.01
C LEU A 171 25.63 1.15 2.02
N ILE A 172 25.94 -0.11 1.66
CA ILE A 172 26.68 -1.03 2.53
C ILE A 172 28.09 -1.23 1.97
N GLY A 173 29.09 -0.92 2.79
CA GLY A 173 30.47 -1.12 2.45
C GLY A 173 31.41 -0.30 3.34
N GLY A 174 32.73 -0.53 3.21
CA GLY A 174 33.78 0.19 3.91
C GLY A 174 34.43 1.28 3.05
N ALA A 175 35.51 1.86 3.51
CA ALA A 175 36.21 2.98 2.88
C ALA A 175 36.68 2.71 1.43
N ARG A 176 36.77 1.44 1.02
CA ARG A 176 37.13 1.03 -0.34
C ARG A 176 35.95 0.82 -1.27
N SER A 177 34.71 0.90 -0.74
CA SER A 177 33.50 0.68 -1.53
C SER A 177 33.20 1.86 -2.43
N GLN A 178 32.73 1.56 -3.65
CA GLN A 178 32.21 2.56 -4.57
C GLN A 178 30.70 2.35 -4.73
N TYR A 179 29.97 3.43 -4.88
CA TYR A 179 28.50 3.42 -5.00
C TYR A 179 28.08 4.07 -6.31
N PRO A 180 27.15 3.47 -7.07
CA PRO A 180 26.58 4.08 -8.27
C PRO A 180 25.61 5.20 -7.88
N ILE A 181 26.17 6.36 -7.54
CA ILE A 181 25.43 7.52 -6.99
C ILE A 181 24.29 7.97 -7.91
N ASP A 182 24.42 7.79 -9.21
CA ASP A 182 23.42 8.21 -10.20
C ASP A 182 22.10 7.39 -10.10
N HIS A 183 22.18 6.16 -9.60
CA HIS A 183 21.00 5.33 -9.32
C HIS A 183 20.31 5.68 -7.98
N ILE A 184 21.00 6.40 -7.10
CA ILE A 184 20.51 6.73 -5.75
C ILE A 184 19.80 8.09 -5.74
N ARG A 185 20.16 8.99 -6.66
CA ARG A 185 19.61 10.36 -6.74
C ARG A 185 18.27 10.47 -7.45
N LYS A 186 17.71 9.38 -7.96
CA LYS A 186 16.41 9.35 -8.66
C LYS A 186 15.23 9.01 -7.74
N ILE A 187 15.44 9.01 -6.43
CA ILE A 187 14.39 8.80 -5.41
C ILE A 187 14.22 10.09 -4.60
#